data_51e3a2ca407702a61a1eda3c251fceb3
#
_entry.id   51e3a2ca407702a61a1eda3c251fceb3
#
_cell.length_a   1.000
_cell.length_b   1.000
_cell.length_c   1.000
_cell.angle_alpha   90.00
_cell.angle_beta   90.00
_cell.angle_gamma   90.00
#
_symmetry.space_group_name_H-M   'P 1'
#
loop_
_entity.id
_entity.type
_entity.pdbx_description
1 polymer ?
#
loop_
_entity_poly.entity_id
_entity_poly.type
_entity_poly.pdbx_seq_one_letter_code
_entity_poly.pdbx_strand_id
1 'polypeptide(L)'
;MKTSNRKYKVKTVNHRIPPKKALCVINNSKVINQELKPYLSGQEMIKKISKDIFLTNSDTILLEKFLKKNSYFRFSIYVKLMKNIDKVTILDVIETYKLDSFIRNQLHYFVNQIEIFWKKSLSDNMCVSYEETSIFPKNQCYLDKNIYSDLKWAEDIIGHFNSFFYSNQSPTFKHHHIKKNHCLPIWALFEEITFGSLTTFINQLNTEYYNNWVMSCYDNPKYKK
;
A
#
# COMPACT_ATOMS: atom_id res chain seq x y z
N MET A 1 -6.05 29.28 23.98
CA MET A 1 -5.47 28.45 22.91
C MET A 1 -6.46 28.40 21.75
N LYS A 2 -6.11 29.00 20.60
CA LYS A 2 -7.02 29.07 19.44
C LYS A 2 -6.79 27.81 18.59
N THR A 3 -7.77 26.91 18.58
CA THR A 3 -7.80 25.74 17.67
C THR A 3 -8.08 26.24 16.26
N SER A 4 -7.09 26.14 15.39
CA SER A 4 -7.19 26.46 13.97
C SER A 4 -7.92 25.34 13.23
N ASN A 5 -9.23 25.48 13.06
CA ASN A 5 -10.02 24.64 12.14
C ASN A 5 -9.64 24.98 10.69
N ARG A 6 -8.68 24.27 10.12
CA ARG A 6 -8.42 24.31 8.67
C ARG A 6 -9.52 23.55 7.93
N LYS A 7 -10.55 24.26 7.49
CA LYS A 7 -11.53 23.75 6.52
C LYS A 7 -10.84 23.59 5.15
N TYR A 8 -10.71 22.36 4.70
CA TYR A 8 -10.30 22.06 3.33
C TYR A 8 -11.41 22.49 2.36
N LYS A 9 -11.21 23.60 1.64
CA LYS A 9 -12.08 23.98 0.53
C LYS A 9 -11.74 23.12 -0.68
N VAL A 10 -12.56 22.13 -0.97
CA VAL A 10 -12.56 21.46 -2.28
C VAL A 10 -13.06 22.48 -3.31
N LYS A 11 -12.17 22.98 -4.16
CA LYS A 11 -12.57 23.79 -5.31
C LYS A 11 -13.12 22.84 -6.38
N THR A 12 -14.43 22.89 -6.59
CA THR A 12 -15.06 22.29 -7.77
C THR A 12 -14.51 22.95 -9.04
N VAL A 13 -13.85 22.16 -9.86
CA VAL A 13 -13.28 22.62 -11.14
C VAL A 13 -14.40 22.60 -12.18
N ASN A 14 -14.75 23.76 -12.72
CA ASN A 14 -15.71 23.90 -13.81
C ASN A 14 -15.23 23.14 -15.06
N HIS A 15 -16.13 22.35 -15.67
CA HIS A 15 -15.91 21.39 -16.76
C HIS A 15 -15.47 21.95 -18.12
N ARG A 16 -14.83 23.11 -18.21
CA ARG A 16 -14.26 23.65 -19.45
C ARG A 16 -12.75 23.71 -19.39
N ILE A 17 -12.12 22.53 -19.37
CA ILE A 17 -10.67 22.41 -19.53
C ILE A 17 -10.37 22.27 -21.03
N PRO A 18 -9.54 23.12 -21.62
CA PRO A 18 -9.13 22.94 -23.01
C PRO A 18 -8.40 21.59 -23.14
N PRO A 19 -8.58 20.86 -24.27
CA PRO A 19 -8.12 19.47 -24.41
C PRO A 19 -6.62 19.25 -24.33
N LYS A 20 -5.82 20.30 -24.19
CA LYS A 20 -4.34 20.24 -24.11
C LYS A 20 -3.75 20.61 -22.75
N LYS A 21 -4.54 21.10 -21.80
CA LYS A 21 -4.02 21.50 -20.48
C LYS A 21 -4.94 20.98 -19.39
N ALA A 22 -4.45 20.12 -18.54
CA ALA A 22 -5.15 19.69 -17.34
C ALA A 22 -4.55 20.31 -16.10
N LEU A 23 -5.43 20.71 -15.20
CA LEU A 23 -5.10 21.17 -13.88
C LEU A 23 -4.90 19.96 -12.96
N CYS A 24 -3.64 19.64 -12.62
CA CYS A 24 -3.36 18.70 -11.54
C CYS A 24 -3.28 19.44 -10.21
N VAL A 25 -4.17 19.10 -9.28
CA VAL A 25 -4.07 19.55 -7.89
C VAL A 25 -3.14 18.60 -7.17
N ILE A 26 -1.90 19.02 -6.96
CA ILE A 26 -0.97 18.32 -6.08
C ILE A 26 -0.93 19.09 -4.77
N ASN A 27 -1.07 18.38 -3.66
CA ASN A 27 -1.06 18.85 -2.28
C ASN A 27 -0.68 20.32 -2.05
N ASN A 28 -1.51 21.04 -1.31
CA ASN A 28 -1.35 22.44 -0.91
C ASN A 28 -1.63 23.51 -1.98
N SER A 29 -2.73 23.39 -2.73
CA SER A 29 -3.31 24.48 -3.54
C SER A 29 -2.43 25.11 -4.63
N LYS A 30 -1.32 24.51 -5.01
CA LYS A 30 -0.58 24.90 -6.22
C LYS A 30 -1.16 24.16 -7.42
N VAL A 31 -1.75 24.90 -8.31
CA VAL A 31 -2.21 24.42 -9.62
C VAL A 31 -1.01 24.42 -10.54
N ILE A 32 -0.55 23.24 -10.95
CA ILE A 32 0.51 23.11 -11.94
C ILE A 32 -0.15 22.86 -13.30
N ASN A 33 0.01 23.81 -14.23
CA ASN A 33 -0.33 23.63 -15.62
C ASN A 33 0.72 22.71 -16.26
N GLN A 34 0.39 21.41 -16.38
CA GLN A 34 1.20 20.47 -17.17
C GLN A 34 0.45 20.10 -18.46
N GLU A 35 1.18 20.02 -19.56
CA GLU A 35 0.65 19.36 -20.75
C GLU A 35 0.46 17.87 -20.45
N LEU A 36 -0.79 17.42 -20.47
CA LEU A 36 -1.08 16.00 -20.34
C LEU A 36 -0.55 15.24 -21.55
N LYS A 37 0.06 14.11 -21.31
CA LYS A 37 0.41 13.18 -22.39
C LYS A 37 -0.88 12.75 -23.10
N PRO A 38 -0.94 12.84 -24.43
CA PRO A 38 -2.11 12.44 -25.18
C PRO A 38 -2.38 10.93 -25.00
N TYR A 39 -3.63 10.56 -25.09
CA TYR A 39 -4.00 9.15 -25.23
C TYR A 39 -3.42 8.61 -26.54
N LEU A 40 -2.86 7.41 -26.48
CA LEU A 40 -2.28 6.72 -27.62
C LEU A 40 -3.19 5.54 -28.02
N SER A 41 -3.54 5.46 -29.29
CA SER A 41 -4.15 4.26 -29.85
C SER A 41 -3.15 3.08 -29.88
N GLY A 42 -3.63 1.84 -30.04
CA GLY A 42 -2.76 0.66 -30.10
C GLY A 42 -1.68 0.78 -31.18
N GLN A 43 -2.01 1.33 -32.35
CA GLN A 43 -1.03 1.55 -33.44
C GLN A 43 0.01 2.62 -33.09
N GLU A 44 -0.39 3.69 -32.43
CA GLU A 44 0.54 4.73 -31.98
C GLU A 44 1.47 4.21 -30.88
N MET A 45 0.97 3.33 -29.99
CA MET A 45 1.79 2.63 -28.99
C MET A 45 2.86 1.77 -29.65
N ILE A 46 2.49 0.96 -30.65
CA ILE A 46 3.41 0.12 -31.43
C ILE A 46 4.43 1.00 -32.17
N LYS A 47 3.99 2.05 -32.85
CA LYS A 47 4.89 2.99 -33.54
C LYS A 47 5.87 3.67 -32.57
N LYS A 48 5.50 3.82 -31.30
CA LYS A 48 6.38 4.40 -30.30
C LYS A 48 7.43 3.40 -29.83
N ILE A 49 7.05 2.13 -29.69
CA ILE A 49 7.96 1.02 -29.34
C ILE A 49 8.93 0.74 -30.48
N SER A 50 8.48 0.80 -31.75
CA SER A 50 9.33 0.57 -32.92
C SER A 50 10.47 1.58 -33.11
N LYS A 51 10.44 2.70 -32.38
CA LYS A 51 11.57 3.65 -32.33
C LYS A 51 12.72 3.16 -31.44
N ASP A 52 12.41 2.34 -30.46
CA ASP A 52 13.37 1.84 -29.46
C ASP A 52 13.82 0.40 -29.76
N ILE A 53 12.97 -0.43 -30.39
CA ILE A 53 13.24 -1.82 -30.73
C ILE A 53 12.77 -2.10 -32.16
N PHE A 54 13.62 -2.75 -32.96
CA PHE A 54 13.26 -3.17 -34.31
C PHE A 54 12.14 -4.20 -34.27
N LEU A 55 11.08 -4.00 -35.05
CA LEU A 55 9.90 -4.87 -35.12
C LEU A 55 9.75 -5.45 -36.54
N THR A 56 9.64 -6.76 -36.64
CA THR A 56 9.17 -7.44 -37.85
C THR A 56 7.64 -7.39 -37.94
N ASN A 57 7.07 -7.82 -39.07
CA ASN A 57 5.60 -7.92 -39.18
C ASN A 57 5.02 -8.93 -38.17
N SER A 58 5.69 -10.05 -37.90
CA SER A 58 5.28 -11.01 -36.86
C SER A 58 5.34 -10.40 -35.45
N ASP A 59 6.37 -9.60 -35.15
CA ASP A 59 6.51 -8.92 -33.87
C ASP A 59 5.40 -7.90 -33.66
N THR A 60 5.02 -7.20 -34.71
CA THR A 60 3.92 -6.23 -34.67
C THR A 60 2.60 -6.91 -34.29
N ILE A 61 2.28 -8.05 -34.91
CA ILE A 61 1.07 -8.84 -34.60
C ILE A 61 1.11 -9.36 -33.15
N LEU A 62 2.27 -9.88 -32.73
CA LEU A 62 2.47 -10.37 -31.38
C LEU A 62 2.26 -9.26 -30.33
N LEU A 63 2.90 -8.11 -30.57
CA LEU A 63 2.82 -6.94 -29.70
C LEU A 63 1.41 -6.37 -29.62
N GLU A 64 0.68 -6.33 -30.74
CA GLU A 64 -0.72 -5.89 -30.75
C GLU A 64 -1.60 -6.80 -29.87
N LYS A 65 -1.48 -8.12 -30.02
CA LYS A 65 -2.19 -9.09 -29.18
C LYS A 65 -1.83 -8.93 -27.70
N PHE A 66 -0.57 -8.67 -27.40
CA PHE A 66 -0.10 -8.49 -26.05
C PHE A 66 -0.65 -7.20 -25.42
N LEU A 67 -0.60 -6.07 -26.12
CA LEU A 67 -1.08 -4.77 -25.64
C LEU A 67 -2.60 -4.69 -25.49
N LYS A 68 -3.39 -5.53 -26.18
CA LYS A 68 -4.84 -5.66 -25.93
C LYS A 68 -5.18 -6.14 -24.51
N LYS A 69 -4.26 -6.88 -23.86
CA LYS A 69 -4.47 -7.46 -22.52
C LYS A 69 -3.61 -6.83 -21.44
N ASN A 70 -2.59 -6.05 -21.81
CA ASN A 70 -1.60 -5.52 -20.88
C ASN A 70 -1.45 -4.00 -21.02
N SER A 71 -1.16 -3.34 -19.90
CA SER A 71 -0.95 -1.89 -19.87
C SER A 71 0.31 -1.50 -20.64
N TYR A 72 0.16 -0.68 -21.67
CA TYR A 72 1.28 -0.05 -22.38
C TYR A 72 2.21 0.69 -21.42
N PHE A 73 1.66 1.42 -20.44
CA PHE A 73 2.45 2.20 -19.50
C PHE A 73 3.44 1.31 -18.71
N ARG A 74 2.96 0.18 -18.19
CA ARG A 74 3.84 -0.78 -17.51
C ARG A 74 4.83 -1.42 -18.45
N PHE A 75 4.39 -1.84 -19.63
CA PHE A 75 5.24 -2.52 -20.61
C PHE A 75 6.34 -1.61 -21.16
N SER A 76 6.05 -0.34 -21.40
CA SER A 76 7.02 0.64 -21.91
C SER A 76 8.24 0.85 -21.00
N ILE A 77 8.14 0.50 -19.72
CA ILE A 77 9.28 0.53 -18.80
C ILE A 77 10.32 -0.52 -19.22
N TYR A 78 9.87 -1.72 -19.54
CA TYR A 78 10.75 -2.82 -19.97
C TYR A 78 11.38 -2.53 -21.33
N VAL A 79 10.61 -1.97 -22.27
CA VAL A 79 11.15 -1.49 -23.54
C VAL A 79 12.31 -0.51 -23.30
N LYS A 80 12.12 0.48 -22.42
CA LYS A 80 13.17 1.47 -22.10
C LYS A 80 14.37 0.86 -21.39
N LEU A 81 14.18 -0.13 -20.55
CA LEU A 81 15.27 -0.81 -19.84
C LEU A 81 16.11 -1.66 -20.80
N MET A 82 15.48 -2.27 -21.79
CA MET A 82 16.13 -3.25 -22.69
C MET A 82 16.59 -2.68 -24.02
N LYS A 83 16.15 -1.50 -24.44
CA LYS A 83 16.45 -0.90 -25.75
C LYS A 83 17.94 -0.74 -26.08
N ASN A 84 18.79 -0.67 -25.06
CA ASN A 84 20.25 -0.53 -25.23
C ASN A 84 20.98 -1.87 -25.16
N ILE A 85 20.25 -2.99 -25.01
CA ILE A 85 20.84 -4.33 -25.04
C ILE A 85 20.98 -4.75 -26.51
N ASP A 86 22.17 -5.20 -26.88
CA ASP A 86 22.43 -5.64 -28.26
C ASP A 86 21.54 -6.83 -28.65
N LYS A 87 20.98 -6.80 -29.88
CA LYS A 87 20.13 -7.84 -30.47
C LYS A 87 18.85 -8.18 -29.70
N VAL A 88 18.37 -7.27 -28.82
CA VAL A 88 17.12 -7.52 -28.11
C VAL A 88 15.93 -7.54 -29.08
N THR A 89 15.05 -8.52 -28.90
CA THR A 89 13.80 -8.68 -29.66
C THR A 89 12.60 -8.25 -28.82
N ILE A 90 11.47 -8.00 -29.47
CA ILE A 90 10.23 -7.70 -28.72
C ILE A 90 9.75 -8.90 -27.89
N LEU A 91 10.07 -10.11 -28.32
CA LEU A 91 9.76 -11.33 -27.58
C LEU A 91 10.52 -11.35 -26.23
N ASP A 92 11.80 -11.01 -26.23
CA ASP A 92 12.61 -10.93 -25.00
C ASP A 92 12.00 -9.93 -24.00
N VAL A 93 11.51 -8.79 -24.48
CA VAL A 93 10.84 -7.79 -23.64
C VAL A 93 9.52 -8.32 -23.06
N ILE A 94 8.73 -9.02 -23.88
CA ILE A 94 7.46 -9.63 -23.43
C ILE A 94 7.73 -10.72 -22.39
N GLU A 95 8.75 -11.54 -22.60
CA GLU A 95 9.09 -12.61 -21.65
C GLU A 95 9.65 -12.05 -20.35
N THR A 96 10.48 -11.02 -20.41
CA THR A 96 10.96 -10.31 -19.21
C THR A 96 9.79 -9.71 -18.43
N TYR A 97 8.82 -9.07 -19.09
CA TYR A 97 7.61 -8.56 -18.46
C TYR A 97 6.80 -9.66 -17.77
N LYS A 98 6.64 -10.83 -18.44
CA LYS A 98 5.92 -11.97 -17.88
C LYS A 98 6.64 -12.56 -16.67
N LEU A 99 7.97 -12.72 -16.78
CA LEU A 99 8.80 -13.23 -15.68
C LEU A 99 8.71 -12.32 -14.45
N ASP A 100 8.85 -11.01 -14.62
CA ASP A 100 8.72 -10.06 -13.54
C ASP A 100 7.30 -10.06 -12.92
N SER A 101 6.27 -10.20 -13.75
CA SER A 101 4.90 -10.34 -13.28
C SER A 101 4.70 -11.63 -12.48
N PHE A 102 5.31 -12.72 -12.90
CA PHE A 102 5.30 -13.99 -12.17
C PHE A 102 6.00 -13.86 -10.81
N ILE A 103 7.21 -13.31 -10.80
CA ILE A 103 7.98 -13.10 -9.57
C ILE A 103 7.19 -12.21 -8.59
N ARG A 104 6.61 -11.11 -9.05
CA ARG A 104 5.78 -10.23 -8.21
C ARG A 104 4.59 -10.96 -7.60
N ASN A 105 3.91 -11.79 -8.38
CA ASN A 105 2.77 -12.57 -7.88
C ASN A 105 3.20 -13.56 -6.80
N GLN A 106 4.35 -14.23 -6.96
CA GLN A 106 4.89 -15.13 -5.95
C GLN A 106 5.28 -14.36 -4.67
N LEU A 107 5.99 -13.24 -4.82
CA LEU A 107 6.35 -12.38 -3.69
C LEU A 107 5.13 -11.85 -2.96
N HIS A 108 4.09 -11.42 -3.70
CA HIS A 108 2.85 -10.95 -3.09
C HIS A 108 2.15 -12.05 -2.28
N TYR A 109 2.14 -13.29 -2.78
CA TYR A 109 1.63 -14.43 -2.03
C TYR A 109 2.37 -14.61 -0.69
N PHE A 110 3.70 -14.62 -0.71
CA PHE A 110 4.50 -14.77 0.52
C PHE A 110 4.32 -13.59 1.49
N VAL A 111 4.32 -12.36 0.97
CA VAL A 111 4.08 -11.16 1.79
C VAL A 111 2.72 -11.23 2.47
N ASN A 112 1.68 -11.66 1.77
CA ASN A 112 0.35 -11.83 2.35
C ASN A 112 0.32 -12.88 3.47
N GLN A 113 1.05 -14.01 3.31
CA GLN A 113 1.16 -15.02 4.37
C GLN A 113 1.88 -14.46 5.62
N ILE A 114 2.94 -13.68 5.40
CA ILE A 114 3.67 -13.00 6.49
C ILE A 114 2.75 -11.99 7.18
N GLU A 115 2.00 -11.20 6.43
CA GLU A 115 1.06 -10.22 6.98
C GLU A 115 0.02 -10.87 7.89
N ILE A 116 -0.64 -11.93 7.42
CA ILE A 116 -1.64 -12.69 8.19
C ILE A 116 -0.99 -13.24 9.48
N PHE A 117 0.17 -13.85 9.36
CA PHE A 117 0.87 -14.41 10.51
C PHE A 117 1.26 -13.33 11.54
N TRP A 118 1.80 -12.19 11.07
CA TRP A 118 2.19 -11.11 11.98
C TRP A 118 0.99 -10.46 12.67
N LYS A 119 -0.09 -10.20 11.94
CA LYS A 119 -1.35 -9.69 12.53
C LYS A 119 -1.84 -10.58 13.66
N LYS A 120 -1.88 -11.88 13.41
CA LYS A 120 -2.33 -12.87 14.40
C LYS A 120 -1.36 -13.01 15.58
N SER A 121 -0.09 -13.28 15.31
CA SER A 121 0.91 -13.51 16.36
C SER A 121 1.12 -12.29 17.25
N LEU A 122 1.14 -11.10 16.65
CA LEU A 122 1.33 -9.86 17.39
C LEU A 122 0.12 -9.53 18.25
N SER A 123 -1.11 -9.64 17.73
CA SER A 123 -2.32 -9.38 18.53
C SER A 123 -2.44 -10.34 19.71
N ASP A 124 -2.13 -11.62 19.51
CA ASP A 124 -2.16 -12.61 20.60
C ASP A 124 -1.09 -12.30 21.65
N ASN A 125 0.14 -12.07 21.21
CA ASN A 125 1.25 -11.78 22.13
C ASN A 125 1.00 -10.51 22.93
N MET A 126 0.54 -9.43 22.29
CA MET A 126 0.20 -8.19 22.97
C MET A 126 -0.88 -8.39 24.03
N CYS A 127 -1.94 -9.14 23.73
CA CYS A 127 -3.00 -9.44 24.69
C CYS A 127 -2.53 -10.31 25.87
N VAL A 128 -1.54 -11.18 25.64
CA VAL A 128 -1.00 -12.06 26.70
C VAL A 128 0.01 -11.31 27.57
N SER A 129 0.94 -10.57 26.97
CA SER A 129 2.05 -9.92 27.67
C SER A 129 1.70 -8.57 28.31
N TYR A 130 0.59 -7.94 27.89
CA TYR A 130 0.19 -6.66 28.45
C TYR A 130 -0.42 -6.81 29.84
N GLU A 131 0.09 -6.04 30.79
CA GLU A 131 -0.50 -5.91 32.12
C GLU A 131 -1.67 -4.91 32.07
N GLU A 132 -2.87 -5.44 32.33
CA GLU A 132 -4.10 -4.67 32.28
C GLU A 132 -4.09 -3.53 33.29
N THR A 133 -4.40 -2.31 32.84
CA THR A 133 -4.51 -1.14 33.70
C THR A 133 -5.98 -0.81 33.97
N SER A 134 -6.24 0.07 34.95
CA SER A 134 -7.59 0.56 35.21
C SER A 134 -8.20 1.36 34.04
N ILE A 135 -7.37 1.79 33.06
CA ILE A 135 -7.78 2.62 31.93
C ILE A 135 -7.86 1.79 30.66
N PHE A 136 -6.87 0.91 30.43
CA PHE A 136 -6.75 0.14 29.18
C PHE A 136 -6.83 -1.36 29.45
N PRO A 137 -7.89 -2.03 28.95
CA PRO A 137 -7.98 -3.48 28.99
C PRO A 137 -6.98 -4.13 28.01
N LYS A 138 -6.64 -5.40 28.21
CA LYS A 138 -5.69 -6.14 27.36
C LYS A 138 -5.97 -6.05 25.87
N ASN A 139 -7.22 -6.09 25.49
CA ASN A 139 -7.62 -6.02 24.08
C ASN A 139 -7.55 -4.61 23.48
N GLN A 140 -7.27 -3.58 24.28
CA GLN A 140 -7.07 -2.20 23.85
C GLN A 140 -5.68 -1.67 24.25
N CYS A 141 -4.74 -2.54 24.52
CA CYS A 141 -3.37 -2.18 24.92
C CYS A 141 -2.67 -1.22 23.95
N TYR A 142 -3.05 -1.22 22.66
CA TYR A 142 -2.51 -0.32 21.65
C TYR A 142 -2.83 1.16 21.90
N LEU A 143 -3.74 1.49 22.82
CA LEU A 143 -4.04 2.86 23.24
C LEU A 143 -3.15 3.34 24.40
N ASP A 144 -2.43 2.42 25.06
CA ASP A 144 -1.51 2.78 26.15
C ASP A 144 -0.18 3.26 25.57
N LYS A 145 0.18 4.51 25.88
CA LYS A 145 1.43 5.11 25.41
C LYS A 145 2.68 4.39 25.92
N ASN A 146 2.58 3.66 27.05
CA ASN A 146 3.71 2.98 27.68
C ASN A 146 4.22 1.76 26.89
N ILE A 147 3.42 1.23 25.95
CA ILE A 147 3.89 0.14 25.08
C ILE A 147 4.82 0.61 23.96
N TYR A 148 4.92 1.91 23.75
CA TYR A 148 5.71 2.49 22.67
C TYR A 148 7.07 2.96 23.15
N SER A 149 8.04 3.01 22.24
CA SER A 149 9.42 3.44 22.51
C SER A 149 9.55 4.95 22.77
N ASP A 150 8.62 5.74 22.20
CA ASP A 150 8.61 7.20 22.28
C ASP A 150 7.20 7.75 22.40
N LEU A 151 6.98 8.72 23.29
CA LEU A 151 5.64 9.28 23.57
C LEU A 151 5.08 10.07 22.38
N LYS A 152 5.91 10.74 21.60
CA LYS A 152 5.46 11.50 20.43
C LYS A 152 4.98 10.53 19.34
N TRP A 153 5.74 9.48 19.08
CA TRP A 153 5.35 8.43 18.14
C TRP A 153 4.09 7.70 18.60
N ALA A 154 3.94 7.47 19.90
CA ALA A 154 2.71 6.92 20.46
C ALA A 154 1.48 7.76 20.12
N GLU A 155 1.56 9.08 20.29
CA GLU A 155 0.47 10.00 19.96
C GLU A 155 0.12 9.99 18.47
N ASP A 156 1.13 9.98 17.61
CA ASP A 156 0.94 9.94 16.15
C ASP A 156 0.27 8.63 15.70
N ILE A 157 0.71 7.48 16.22
CA ILE A 157 0.16 6.15 15.87
C ILE A 157 -1.25 5.99 16.41
N ILE A 158 -1.50 6.31 17.69
CA ILE A 158 -2.83 6.25 18.28
C ILE A 158 -3.78 7.19 17.55
N GLY A 159 -3.33 8.40 17.22
CA GLY A 159 -4.07 9.36 16.41
C GLY A 159 -4.41 8.85 15.02
N HIS A 160 -3.45 8.16 14.36
CA HIS A 160 -3.67 7.51 13.08
C HIS A 160 -4.71 6.39 13.17
N PHE A 161 -4.61 5.50 14.15
CA PHE A 161 -5.57 4.40 14.34
C PHE A 161 -6.98 4.91 14.66
N ASN A 162 -7.10 5.93 15.51
CA ASN A 162 -8.38 6.56 15.78
C ASN A 162 -8.97 7.19 14.52
N SER A 163 -8.19 7.97 13.77
CA SER A 163 -8.64 8.58 12.51
C SER A 163 -9.08 7.51 11.51
N PHE A 164 -8.31 6.44 11.38
CA PHE A 164 -8.63 5.32 10.49
C PHE A 164 -9.91 4.60 10.91
N PHE A 165 -10.09 4.33 12.20
CA PHE A 165 -11.30 3.71 12.74
C PHE A 165 -12.55 4.54 12.46
N TYR A 166 -12.50 5.87 12.67
CA TYR A 166 -13.66 6.74 12.45
C TYR A 166 -13.93 7.05 10.97
N SER A 167 -12.94 6.99 10.10
CA SER A 167 -13.10 7.27 8.67
C SER A 167 -13.46 6.04 7.82
N ASN A 168 -13.10 4.84 8.28
CA ASN A 168 -13.30 3.60 7.53
C ASN A 168 -14.71 3.06 7.73
N GLN A 169 -15.34 2.64 6.63
CA GLN A 169 -16.71 2.13 6.59
C GLN A 169 -16.77 0.59 6.48
N SER A 170 -15.71 -0.12 6.89
CA SER A 170 -15.70 -1.58 6.87
C SER A 170 -16.82 -2.17 7.76
N PRO A 171 -17.33 -3.37 7.44
CA PRO A 171 -18.33 -4.03 8.28
C PRO A 171 -17.86 -4.24 9.72
N THR A 172 -16.58 -4.56 9.91
CA THR A 172 -15.94 -4.73 11.22
C THR A 172 -16.02 -3.45 12.04
N PHE A 173 -15.60 -2.32 11.48
CA PHE A 173 -15.60 -1.05 12.19
C PHE A 173 -17.03 -0.55 12.46
N LYS A 174 -17.93 -0.68 11.51
CA LYS A 174 -19.36 -0.37 11.74
C LYS A 174 -19.96 -1.17 12.88
N HIS A 175 -19.62 -2.46 12.99
CA HIS A 175 -20.07 -3.29 14.10
C HIS A 175 -19.58 -2.74 15.44
N HIS A 176 -18.31 -2.37 15.54
CA HIS A 176 -17.72 -1.83 16.76
C HIS A 176 -18.25 -0.44 17.11
N HIS A 177 -18.52 0.41 16.10
CA HIS A 177 -19.14 1.71 16.32
C HIS A 177 -20.57 1.58 16.90
N ILE A 178 -21.39 0.71 16.32
CA ILE A 178 -22.81 0.65 16.63
C ILE A 178 -23.09 -0.26 17.85
N LYS A 179 -22.46 -1.44 17.90
CA LYS A 179 -22.81 -2.47 18.87
C LYS A 179 -21.84 -2.62 20.03
N LYS A 180 -20.64 -2.03 19.94
CA LYS A 180 -19.58 -2.18 20.94
C LYS A 180 -19.13 -0.86 21.56
N ASN A 181 -19.99 0.17 21.46
CA ASN A 181 -19.77 1.49 22.04
C ASN A 181 -18.35 2.05 21.71
N HIS A 182 -17.96 1.96 20.45
CA HIS A 182 -16.66 2.38 19.92
C HIS A 182 -15.44 1.63 20.51
N CYS A 183 -15.64 0.52 21.22
CA CYS A 183 -14.53 -0.31 21.68
C CYS A 183 -14.03 -1.21 20.56
N LEU A 184 -12.85 -0.94 20.04
CA LEU A 184 -12.20 -1.72 18.99
C LEU A 184 -11.06 -2.55 19.60
N PRO A 185 -11.13 -3.89 19.58
CA PRO A 185 -10.03 -4.71 20.06
C PRO A 185 -8.88 -4.75 19.04
N ILE A 186 -7.65 -4.96 19.54
CA ILE A 186 -6.42 -4.95 18.74
C ILE A 186 -6.47 -5.93 17.55
N TRP A 187 -7.03 -7.12 17.71
CA TRP A 187 -7.15 -8.08 16.60
C TRP A 187 -8.08 -7.58 15.50
N ALA A 188 -9.18 -6.90 15.83
CA ALA A 188 -10.07 -6.32 14.84
C ALA A 188 -9.45 -5.09 14.15
N LEU A 189 -8.66 -4.29 14.85
CA LEU A 189 -7.88 -3.23 14.28
C LEU A 189 -6.85 -3.79 13.28
N PHE A 190 -6.10 -4.83 13.66
CA PHE A 190 -5.04 -5.38 12.83
C PHE A 190 -5.59 -6.05 11.55
N GLU A 191 -6.77 -6.66 11.57
CA GLU A 191 -7.39 -7.17 10.33
C GLU A 191 -7.60 -6.08 9.28
N GLU A 192 -7.93 -4.87 9.70
CA GLU A 192 -8.32 -3.77 8.81
C GLU A 192 -7.15 -2.87 8.38
N ILE A 193 -6.08 -2.78 9.18
CA ILE A 193 -4.93 -1.93 8.81
C ILE A 193 -4.07 -2.58 7.73
N THR A 194 -3.37 -1.73 6.97
CA THR A 194 -2.41 -2.19 5.94
C THR A 194 -1.16 -2.80 6.59
N PHE A 195 -0.45 -3.64 5.83
CA PHE A 195 0.85 -4.18 6.25
C PHE A 195 1.86 -3.06 6.58
N GLY A 196 1.82 -1.95 5.84
CA GLY A 196 2.64 -0.77 6.14
C GLY A 196 2.33 -0.15 7.50
N SER A 197 1.04 -0.01 7.85
CA SER A 197 0.64 0.48 9.18
C SER A 197 1.03 -0.49 10.30
N LEU A 198 0.91 -1.81 10.04
CA LEU A 198 1.34 -2.84 10.98
C LEU A 198 2.87 -2.78 11.23
N THR A 199 3.67 -2.67 10.17
CA THR A 199 5.13 -2.55 10.32
C THR A 199 5.54 -1.27 11.03
N THR A 200 4.82 -0.16 10.80
CA THR A 200 5.04 1.07 11.56
C THR A 200 4.74 0.87 13.04
N PHE A 201 3.63 0.23 13.38
CA PHE A 201 3.30 -0.12 14.77
C PHE A 201 4.40 -0.96 15.43
N ILE A 202 4.84 -2.03 14.76
CA ILE A 202 5.92 -2.92 15.25
C ILE A 202 7.20 -2.14 15.54
N ASN A 203 7.61 -1.27 14.62
CA ASN A 203 8.84 -0.47 14.76
C ASN A 203 8.78 0.56 15.89
N GLN A 204 7.60 0.87 16.38
CA GLN A 204 7.40 1.83 17.47
C GLN A 204 7.14 1.17 18.83
N LEU A 205 7.01 -0.15 18.88
CA LEU A 205 6.95 -0.86 20.16
C LEU A 205 8.22 -0.61 20.98
N ASN A 206 8.08 -0.51 22.28
CA ASN A 206 9.25 -0.52 23.17
C ASN A 206 9.96 -1.87 23.10
N THR A 207 11.21 -1.90 23.53
CA THR A 207 12.09 -3.08 23.40
C THR A 207 11.53 -4.33 24.08
N GLU A 208 10.80 -4.16 25.16
CA GLU A 208 10.21 -5.26 25.91
C GLU A 208 9.12 -5.96 25.10
N TYR A 209 8.09 -5.24 24.64
CA TYR A 209 7.00 -5.82 23.86
C TYR A 209 7.47 -6.34 22.51
N TYR A 210 8.42 -5.64 21.86
CA TYR A 210 9.02 -6.11 20.62
C TYR A 210 9.73 -7.45 20.81
N ASN A 211 10.60 -7.58 21.82
CA ASN A 211 11.34 -8.81 22.09
C ASN A 211 10.41 -9.95 22.50
N ASN A 212 9.41 -9.70 23.35
CA ASN A 212 8.43 -10.70 23.76
C ASN A 212 7.68 -11.27 22.55
N TRP A 213 7.28 -10.41 21.60
CA TRP A 213 6.64 -10.87 20.38
C TRP A 213 7.59 -11.67 19.49
N VAL A 214 8.80 -11.18 19.24
CA VAL A 214 9.81 -11.88 18.43
C VAL A 214 10.10 -13.25 19.02
N MET A 215 10.34 -13.35 20.31
CA MET A 215 10.60 -14.63 20.97
C MET A 215 9.41 -15.59 20.86
N SER A 216 8.19 -15.09 20.98
CA SER A 216 6.99 -15.93 20.80
C SER A 216 6.85 -16.51 19.39
N CYS A 217 7.35 -15.81 18.37
CA CYS A 217 7.39 -16.32 16.99
C CYS A 217 8.37 -17.48 16.82
N TYR A 218 9.53 -17.45 17.51
CA TYR A 218 10.54 -18.52 17.47
C TYR A 218 10.19 -19.73 18.34
N ASP A 219 9.49 -19.51 19.44
CA ASP A 219 9.11 -20.59 20.36
C ASP A 219 7.89 -21.41 19.88
N ASN A 220 7.28 -21.02 18.79
CA ASN A 220 6.19 -21.80 18.22
C ASN A 220 6.71 -23.13 17.65
N PRO A 221 6.25 -24.30 18.17
CA PRO A 221 6.76 -25.63 17.77
C PRO A 221 6.59 -25.95 16.28
N LYS A 222 5.73 -25.22 15.56
CA LYS A 222 5.59 -25.37 14.11
C LYS A 222 6.80 -24.86 13.32
N TYR A 223 7.66 -24.04 13.93
CA TYR A 223 8.84 -23.44 13.27
C TYR A 223 10.16 -23.94 13.84
N LYS A 224 10.13 -24.89 14.79
CA LYS A 224 11.31 -25.57 15.35
C LYS A 224 11.76 -26.78 14.52
N LYS A 225 11.63 -26.72 13.18
CA LYS A 225 12.14 -27.77 12.29
C LYS A 225 13.43 -27.34 11.63
#